data_85ca337aa5dccad1f5cded82c98a89f4
#
_entry.id   85ca337aa5dccad1f5cded82c98a89f4
#
_cell.length_a   1.000
_cell.length_b   1.000
_cell.length_c   1.000
_cell.angle_alpha   90.00
_cell.angle_beta   90.00
_cell.angle_gamma   90.00
#
_symmetry.space_group_name_H-M   'P 1'
#
loop_
_entity.id
_entity.type
_entity.pdbx_description
1 polymer ?
#
loop_
_entity_poly.entity_id
_entity_poly.type
_entity_poly.pdbx_seq_one_letter_code
_entity_poly.pdbx_strand_id
1 'polypeptide(L)'
;MNTPSDLKYTKEHEWVKEESAGVVVFGITDFAQSALGDIVFASLPKVGTKLNAGQTCGEVESTKSVSDIYTPVTGVVKEVNEKLANNPEILNTDPYGAGWMIKLSDVDINELTALLDAAGYQKITENA
;
A
#
# COMPACT_ATOMS: atom_id res chain seq x y z
N MET A 1 -5.86 11.46 11.71
CA MET A 1 -5.03 10.55 10.94
C MET A 1 -4.38 11.24 9.78
N ASN A 2 -3.16 10.84 9.47
CA ASN A 2 -2.40 11.45 8.40
C ASN A 2 -2.84 10.92 7.03
N THR A 3 -3.18 11.84 6.12
CA THR A 3 -3.57 11.51 4.75
C THR A 3 -2.83 12.47 3.81
N PRO A 4 -1.57 12.16 3.46
CA PRO A 4 -0.77 13.06 2.62
C PRO A 4 -1.47 13.44 1.31
N SER A 5 -1.40 14.72 0.95
CA SER A 5 -2.12 15.27 -0.21
C SER A 5 -1.44 14.96 -1.54
N ASP A 6 -0.21 14.50 -1.52
CA ASP A 6 0.56 14.20 -2.73
C ASP A 6 0.47 12.73 -3.16
N LEU A 7 -0.39 11.94 -2.49
CA LEU A 7 -0.56 10.52 -2.77
C LEU A 7 -1.93 10.25 -3.38
N LYS A 8 -2.07 9.07 -3.98
CA LYS A 8 -3.37 8.52 -4.39
C LYS A 8 -3.73 7.37 -3.46
N TYR A 9 -5.00 7.02 -3.42
CA TYR A 9 -5.52 6.06 -2.44
C TYR A 9 -6.53 5.11 -3.06
N THR A 10 -6.68 3.92 -2.45
CA THR A 10 -7.71 2.95 -2.84
C THR A 10 -8.76 2.84 -1.73
N LYS A 11 -9.90 2.26 -2.09
CA LYS A 11 -10.97 1.95 -1.12
C LYS A 11 -10.53 0.87 -0.13
N GLU A 12 -9.51 0.11 -0.46
CA GLU A 12 -8.98 -0.96 0.37
C GLU A 12 -7.90 -0.47 1.33
N HIS A 13 -7.69 0.86 1.39
CA HIS A 13 -6.77 1.51 2.31
C HIS A 13 -5.29 1.28 1.99
N GLU A 14 -4.97 1.34 0.69
CA GLU A 14 -3.58 1.43 0.25
C GLU A 14 -3.34 2.83 -0.30
N TRP A 15 -2.11 3.32 -0.14
CA TRP A 15 -1.65 4.53 -0.77
C TRP A 15 -0.69 4.17 -1.90
N VAL A 16 -0.60 5.03 -2.92
CA VAL A 16 0.33 4.83 -4.04
C VAL A 16 0.92 6.16 -4.47
N LYS A 17 2.19 6.12 -4.85
CA LYS A 17 2.94 7.28 -5.31
C LYS A 17 3.74 6.91 -6.54
N GLU A 18 3.70 7.75 -7.57
CA GLU A 18 4.59 7.59 -8.72
C GLU A 18 6.00 8.04 -8.32
N GLU A 19 6.98 7.17 -8.52
CA GLU A 19 8.39 7.47 -8.23
C GLU A 19 9.13 7.99 -9.45
N SER A 20 8.84 7.37 -10.60
CA SER A 20 9.41 7.75 -11.89
C SER A 20 8.45 7.24 -12.96
N ALA A 21 8.74 7.52 -14.24
CA ALA A 21 7.85 7.13 -15.33
C ALA A 21 7.59 5.62 -15.32
N GLY A 22 6.35 5.23 -15.13
CA GLY A 22 5.94 3.82 -15.12
C GLY A 22 6.33 3.06 -13.86
N VAL A 23 6.85 3.72 -12.83
CA VAL A 23 7.26 3.09 -11.57
C VAL A 23 6.51 3.72 -10.41
N VAL A 24 5.85 2.89 -9.61
CA VAL A 24 5.14 3.35 -8.43
C VAL A 24 5.60 2.60 -7.19
N VAL A 25 5.38 3.21 -6.03
CA VAL A 25 5.56 2.58 -4.72
C VAL A 25 4.23 2.65 -3.99
N PHE A 26 3.89 1.61 -3.24
CA PHE A 26 2.65 1.63 -2.47
C PHE A 26 2.80 0.87 -1.14
N GLY A 27 1.83 1.10 -0.27
CA GLY A 27 1.75 0.46 1.03
C GLY A 27 0.40 0.70 1.64
N ILE A 28 0.24 0.43 2.93
CA ILE A 28 -1.02 0.65 3.65
C ILE A 28 -1.04 2.05 4.26
N THR A 29 -2.25 2.59 4.41
CA THR A 29 -2.43 3.94 4.96
C THR A 29 -2.33 3.96 6.48
N ASP A 30 -2.25 5.17 7.04
CA ASP A 30 -2.30 5.38 8.48
C ASP A 30 -3.62 4.85 9.06
N PHE A 31 -4.73 5.05 8.36
CA PHE A 31 -6.03 4.50 8.76
C PHE A 31 -5.97 2.97 8.86
N ALA A 32 -5.38 2.32 7.84
CA ALA A 32 -5.30 0.87 7.81
C ALA A 32 -4.49 0.31 8.99
N GLN A 33 -3.32 0.88 9.26
CA GLN A 33 -2.50 0.39 10.37
C GLN A 33 -3.18 0.63 11.72
N SER A 34 -3.90 1.74 11.86
CA SER A 34 -4.62 2.04 13.08
C SER A 34 -5.76 1.04 13.32
N ALA A 35 -6.48 0.70 12.26
CA ALA A 35 -7.56 -0.29 12.35
C ALA A 35 -7.05 -1.69 12.65
N LEU A 36 -5.89 -2.05 12.11
CA LEU A 36 -5.29 -3.36 12.32
C LEU A 36 -4.68 -3.52 13.72
N GLY A 37 -4.12 -2.44 14.27
CA GLY A 37 -3.36 -2.51 15.52
C GLY A 37 -1.91 -2.92 15.27
N ASP A 38 -1.26 -3.45 16.29
CA ASP A 38 0.17 -3.78 16.24
C ASP A 38 0.45 -4.86 15.19
N ILE A 39 1.24 -4.51 14.19
CA ILE A 39 1.57 -5.39 13.08
C ILE A 39 2.77 -6.25 13.47
N VAL A 40 2.63 -7.56 13.29
CA VAL A 40 3.63 -8.54 13.70
C VAL A 40 4.23 -9.30 12.52
N PHE A 41 3.61 -9.25 11.34
CA PHE A 41 4.11 -9.97 10.17
C PHE A 41 3.58 -9.35 8.88
N ALA A 42 4.42 -9.32 7.85
CA ALA A 42 4.03 -8.89 6.51
C ALA A 42 4.55 -9.90 5.50
N SER A 43 3.65 -10.40 4.64
CA SER A 43 4.00 -11.32 3.56
C SER A 43 3.96 -10.54 2.25
N LEU A 44 5.06 -10.53 1.51
CA LEU A 44 5.21 -9.76 0.29
C LEU A 44 5.41 -10.69 -0.91
N PRO A 45 5.04 -10.24 -2.12
CA PRO A 45 5.23 -11.06 -3.32
C PRO A 45 6.70 -11.12 -3.73
N LYS A 46 7.02 -12.04 -4.65
CA LYS A 46 8.37 -12.15 -5.19
C LYS A 46 8.60 -11.11 -6.28
N VAL A 47 9.81 -10.57 -6.34
CA VAL A 47 10.23 -9.71 -7.44
C VAL A 47 10.04 -10.45 -8.76
N GLY A 48 9.51 -9.74 -9.77
CA GLY A 48 9.20 -10.33 -11.07
C GLY A 48 7.77 -10.81 -11.22
N THR A 49 7.00 -10.85 -10.13
CA THR A 49 5.59 -11.27 -10.18
C THR A 49 4.76 -10.23 -10.93
N LYS A 50 3.95 -10.67 -11.89
CA LYS A 50 3.04 -9.79 -12.60
C LYS A 50 1.71 -9.74 -11.84
N LEU A 51 1.21 -8.52 -11.59
CA LEU A 51 -0.01 -8.29 -10.84
C LEU A 51 -0.98 -7.46 -11.67
N ASN A 52 -2.27 -7.79 -11.56
CA ASN A 52 -3.34 -7.00 -12.17
C ASN A 52 -4.02 -6.16 -11.09
N ALA A 53 -4.44 -4.95 -11.44
CA ALA A 53 -5.08 -4.02 -10.51
C ALA A 53 -6.18 -4.73 -9.71
N GLY A 54 -6.16 -4.54 -8.38
CA GLY A 54 -7.13 -5.17 -7.47
C GLY A 54 -6.82 -6.60 -7.06
N GLN A 55 -5.76 -7.19 -7.60
CA GLN A 55 -5.36 -8.56 -7.24
C GLN A 55 -4.69 -8.56 -5.87
N THR A 56 -4.95 -9.61 -5.08
CA THR A 56 -4.25 -9.80 -3.80
C THR A 56 -2.77 -10.02 -4.06
N CYS A 57 -1.92 -9.24 -3.39
CA CYS A 57 -0.48 -9.31 -3.61
C CYS A 57 0.31 -9.61 -2.34
N GLY A 58 -0.35 -9.67 -1.18
CA GLY A 58 0.32 -9.98 0.06
C GLY A 58 -0.65 -9.95 1.22
N GLU A 59 -0.11 -10.08 2.43
CA GLU A 59 -0.89 -10.06 3.66
C GLU A 59 -0.16 -9.30 4.74
N VAL A 60 -0.93 -8.71 5.64
CA VAL A 60 -0.39 -8.08 6.86
C VAL A 60 -1.12 -8.72 8.05
N GLU A 61 -0.34 -9.23 8.99
CA GLU A 61 -0.88 -9.84 10.20
C GLU A 61 -0.64 -8.93 11.39
N SER A 62 -1.69 -8.69 12.16
CA SER A 62 -1.60 -7.96 13.41
C SER A 62 -1.93 -8.88 14.57
N THR A 63 -1.84 -8.36 15.79
CA THR A 63 -2.23 -9.11 16.99
C THR A 63 -3.72 -9.43 17.02
N LYS A 64 -4.53 -8.75 16.21
CA LYS A 64 -5.99 -8.91 16.18
C LYS A 64 -6.49 -9.69 14.97
N SER A 65 -5.86 -9.54 13.80
CA SER A 65 -6.41 -10.07 12.56
C SER A 65 -5.35 -10.17 11.46
N VAL A 66 -5.76 -10.78 10.34
CA VAL A 66 -4.97 -10.88 9.12
C VAL A 66 -5.74 -10.14 8.03
N SER A 67 -5.04 -9.31 7.25
CA SER A 67 -5.64 -8.54 6.18
C SER A 67 -4.89 -8.77 4.87
N ASP A 68 -5.62 -9.01 3.77
CA ASP A 68 -5.05 -9.06 2.44
C ASP A 68 -4.67 -7.66 1.97
N ILE A 69 -3.58 -7.58 1.21
CA ILE A 69 -3.15 -6.36 0.55
C ILE A 69 -3.42 -6.52 -0.95
N TYR A 70 -4.08 -5.54 -1.54
CA TYR A 70 -4.43 -5.55 -2.96
C TYR A 70 -3.57 -4.53 -3.70
N THR A 71 -3.05 -4.91 -4.87
CA THR A 71 -2.29 -3.94 -5.66
C THR A 71 -3.23 -2.86 -6.21
N PRO A 72 -2.86 -1.59 -6.07
CA PRO A 72 -3.72 -0.51 -6.57
C PRO A 72 -3.73 -0.40 -8.10
N VAL A 73 -2.69 -0.88 -8.76
CA VAL A 73 -2.55 -0.78 -10.21
C VAL A 73 -1.90 -2.04 -10.77
N THR A 74 -2.00 -2.21 -12.09
CA THR A 74 -1.35 -3.31 -12.81
C THR A 74 0.13 -3.00 -12.99
N GLY A 75 0.98 -3.99 -12.77
CA GLY A 75 2.42 -3.83 -12.95
C GLY A 75 3.18 -5.09 -12.60
N VAL A 76 4.50 -4.99 -12.63
CA VAL A 76 5.41 -6.07 -12.29
C VAL A 76 6.18 -5.69 -11.03
N VAL A 77 6.25 -6.61 -10.07
CA VAL A 77 6.96 -6.35 -8.81
C VAL A 77 8.43 -6.11 -9.11
N LYS A 78 8.88 -4.89 -8.87
CA LYS A 78 10.27 -4.48 -9.09
C LYS A 78 11.10 -4.64 -7.84
N GLU A 79 10.52 -4.31 -6.68
CA GLU A 79 11.21 -4.33 -5.41
C GLU A 79 10.21 -4.49 -4.28
N VAL A 80 10.61 -5.16 -3.21
CA VAL A 80 9.83 -5.24 -1.98
C VAL A 80 10.69 -4.73 -0.83
N ASN A 81 10.03 -4.22 0.21
CA ASN A 81 10.73 -3.67 1.38
C ASN A 81 11.12 -4.81 2.32
N GLU A 82 12.34 -5.27 2.21
CA GLU A 82 12.85 -6.40 2.99
C GLU A 82 12.95 -6.11 4.48
N LYS A 83 12.98 -4.84 4.87
CA LYS A 83 13.02 -4.44 6.29
C LYS A 83 11.77 -4.90 7.03
N LEU A 84 10.65 -5.06 6.32
CA LEU A 84 9.39 -5.49 6.94
C LEU A 84 9.44 -6.95 7.42
N ALA A 85 10.38 -7.74 6.92
CA ALA A 85 10.54 -9.12 7.38
C ALA A 85 11.01 -9.18 8.84
N ASN A 86 11.89 -8.25 9.23
CA ASN A 86 12.44 -8.20 10.59
C ASN A 86 11.77 -7.13 11.44
N ASN A 87 11.23 -6.08 10.83
CA ASN A 87 10.68 -4.91 11.52
C ASN A 87 9.30 -4.55 10.96
N PRO A 88 8.31 -5.45 11.05
CA PRO A 88 6.96 -5.17 10.51
C PRO A 88 6.27 -4.01 11.20
N GLU A 89 6.68 -3.66 12.42
CA GLU A 89 6.11 -2.55 13.18
C GLU A 89 6.38 -1.19 12.53
N ILE A 90 7.27 -1.10 11.54
CA ILE A 90 7.46 0.12 10.76
C ILE A 90 6.17 0.52 10.05
N LEU A 91 5.32 -0.45 9.71
CA LEU A 91 4.00 -0.17 9.13
C LEU A 91 3.12 0.65 10.09
N ASN A 92 3.32 0.49 11.39
CA ASN A 92 2.58 1.28 12.40
C ASN A 92 3.19 2.67 12.60
N THR A 93 4.51 2.78 12.57
CA THR A 93 5.18 4.01 12.95
C THR A 93 5.40 4.97 11.78
N ASP A 94 5.58 4.43 10.56
CA ASP A 94 5.89 5.27 9.39
C ASP A 94 5.34 4.64 8.11
N PRO A 95 4.01 4.50 7.98
CA PRO A 95 3.42 3.80 6.85
C PRO A 95 3.65 4.45 5.50
N TYR A 96 3.87 5.77 5.46
CA TYR A 96 4.08 6.50 4.20
C TYR A 96 5.56 6.68 3.84
N GLY A 97 6.46 6.37 4.74
CA GLY A 97 7.90 6.52 4.52
C GLY A 97 8.61 5.18 4.57
N ALA A 98 9.30 4.91 5.68
CA ALA A 98 10.08 3.68 5.83
C ALA A 98 9.22 2.42 5.71
N GLY A 99 7.91 2.52 5.93
CA GLY A 99 6.96 1.40 5.84
C GLY A 99 6.40 1.15 4.44
N TRP A 100 7.00 1.69 3.38
CA TRP A 100 6.57 1.33 2.03
C TRP A 100 6.68 -0.19 1.85
N MET A 101 5.81 -0.76 1.03
CA MET A 101 5.73 -2.22 0.90
C MET A 101 6.27 -2.75 -0.42
N ILE A 102 5.78 -2.24 -1.53
CA ILE A 102 6.05 -2.83 -2.85
C ILE A 102 6.27 -1.72 -3.88
N LYS A 103 7.25 -1.92 -4.78
CA LYS A 103 7.43 -1.08 -5.96
C LYS A 103 7.09 -1.88 -7.20
N LEU A 104 6.32 -1.27 -8.10
CA LEU A 104 5.94 -1.86 -9.38
C LEU A 104 6.56 -1.10 -10.53
N SER A 105 6.95 -1.83 -11.57
CA SER A 105 7.36 -1.27 -12.86
C SER A 105 6.31 -1.59 -13.93
N ASP A 106 6.48 -1.02 -15.12
CA ASP A 106 5.57 -1.24 -16.25
C ASP A 106 4.12 -0.84 -15.93
N VAL A 107 3.96 0.19 -15.10
CA VAL A 107 2.65 0.70 -14.71
C VAL A 107 2.11 1.68 -15.75
N ASP A 108 0.84 1.51 -16.12
CA ASP A 108 0.13 2.49 -16.95
C ASP A 108 -0.32 3.63 -16.04
N ILE A 109 0.24 4.82 -16.25
CA ILE A 109 -0.06 6.00 -15.44
C ILE A 109 -1.55 6.35 -15.45
N ASN A 110 -2.27 5.96 -16.49
CA ASN A 110 -3.71 6.22 -16.59
C ASN A 110 -4.50 5.51 -15.50
N GLU A 111 -3.98 4.41 -14.97
CA GLU A 111 -4.64 3.72 -13.85
C GLU A 111 -4.61 4.53 -12.57
N LEU A 112 -3.61 5.41 -12.41
CA LEU A 112 -3.52 6.28 -11.24
C LEU A 112 -4.63 7.32 -11.21
N THR A 113 -5.09 7.76 -12.37
CA THR A 113 -6.14 8.78 -12.44
C THR A 113 -7.51 8.27 -11.96
N ALA A 114 -7.69 6.95 -11.94
CA ALA A 114 -8.93 6.33 -11.46
C ALA A 114 -8.96 6.20 -9.94
N LEU A 115 -7.85 6.45 -9.26
CA LEU A 115 -7.74 6.30 -7.82
C LEU A 115 -8.21 7.56 -7.09
N LEU A 116 -8.45 7.42 -5.78
CA LEU A 116 -8.90 8.53 -4.95
C LEU A 116 -7.74 9.47 -4.65
N ASP A 117 -8.04 10.77 -4.58
CA ASP A 117 -7.10 11.73 -4.01
C ASP A 117 -7.29 11.75 -2.47
N ALA A 118 -6.52 12.57 -1.79
CA ALA A 118 -6.58 12.65 -0.32
C ALA A 118 -7.98 13.05 0.16
N ALA A 119 -8.62 14.02 -0.50
CA ALA A 119 -9.94 14.49 -0.10
C ALA A 119 -11.01 13.40 -0.27
N GLY A 120 -10.95 12.67 -1.39
CA GLY A 120 -11.88 11.57 -1.64
C GLY A 120 -11.70 10.42 -0.66
N TYR A 121 -10.45 10.12 -0.33
CA TYR A 121 -10.14 9.09 0.65
C TYR A 121 -10.58 9.47 2.06
N GLN A 122 -10.39 10.73 2.45
CA GLN A 122 -10.82 11.22 3.76
C GLN A 122 -12.33 11.03 3.96
N LYS A 123 -13.13 11.26 2.91
CA LYS A 123 -14.57 11.04 3.00
C LYS A 123 -14.92 9.60 3.33
N ILE A 124 -14.18 8.66 2.77
CA ILE A 124 -14.40 7.23 3.06
C ILE A 124 -14.07 6.94 4.53
N THR A 125 -12.96 7.46 5.03
CA THR A 125 -12.52 7.17 6.39
C THR A 125 -13.39 7.86 7.44
N GLU A 126 -13.96 9.03 7.13
CA GLU A 126 -14.86 9.73 8.02
C GLU A 126 -16.16 8.95 8.26
N ASN A 127 -16.59 8.16 7.27
CA ASN A 127 -17.82 7.38 7.35
C ASN A 127 -17.58 5.94 7.84
N ALA A 128 -16.35 5.62 8.18
CA ALA A 128 -15.98 4.27 8.61
C ALA A 128 -16.24 4.04 10.09
#